data_8d6c68d875a01f0f027d48484bd52d89
#
_entry.id   8d6c68d875a01f0f027d48484bd52d89
#
_cell.length_a   1.000
_cell.length_b   1.000
_cell.length_c   1.000
_cell.angle_alpha   90.00
_cell.angle_beta   90.00
_cell.angle_gamma   90.00
#
_symmetry.space_group_name_H-M   'P 1'
#
loop_
_entity.id
_entity.type
_entity.pdbx_description
1 polymer ?
#
loop_
_entity_poly.entity_id
_entity_poly.type
_entity_poly.pdbx_seq_one_letter_code
_entity_poly.pdbx_strand_id
1 'polypeptide(L)'
;AQVKEFVKAEVLKDKKAEMLLAKLNGVKSVNEAKAKGANVTAVNQVTFAAPVFVTATGASEPALSGAVAATAKGKFCKAPVKGNAGVYVFQVVNKSQRAAKYDEKAEMQKLRQQHMQMAGNFMNELYIKAKVVDNRYLFF
;
A
#
# COMPACT_ATOMS: atom_id res chain seq x y z
N ALA A 1 -13.99 11.53 24.82
CA ALA A 1 -13.50 10.23 25.29
C ALA A 1 -12.99 9.39 24.13
N GLN A 2 -13.74 9.21 23.04
CA GLN A 2 -13.36 8.37 21.86
C GLN A 2 -12.05 8.79 21.19
N VAL A 3 -11.82 10.10 21.00
CA VAL A 3 -10.60 10.64 20.38
C VAL A 3 -9.35 10.29 21.19
N LYS A 4 -9.45 10.31 22.53
CA LYS A 4 -8.32 9.99 23.41
C LYS A 4 -7.86 8.54 23.29
N GLU A 5 -8.78 7.60 23.21
CA GLU A 5 -8.46 6.18 23.02
C GLU A 5 -7.85 5.91 21.64
N PHE A 6 -8.37 6.56 20.60
CA PHE A 6 -7.81 6.48 19.26
C PHE A 6 -6.36 7.00 19.20
N VAL A 7 -6.12 8.20 19.74
CA VAL A 7 -4.77 8.79 19.79
C VAL A 7 -3.82 7.91 20.61
N LYS A 8 -4.27 7.37 21.73
CA LYS A 8 -3.47 6.44 22.55
C LYS A 8 -3.07 5.17 21.78
N ALA A 9 -3.98 4.60 21.02
CA ALA A 9 -3.71 3.43 20.18
C ALA A 9 -2.64 3.72 19.11
N GLU A 10 -2.75 4.87 18.43
CA GLU A 10 -1.78 5.28 17.40
C GLU A 10 -0.39 5.57 18.03
N VAL A 11 -0.33 6.26 19.16
CA VAL A 11 0.94 6.50 19.86
C VAL A 11 1.60 5.20 20.33
N LEU A 12 0.81 4.24 20.82
CA LEU A 12 1.34 2.92 21.20
C LEU A 12 1.88 2.15 19.98
N LYS A 13 1.18 2.24 18.85
CA LYS A 13 1.62 1.64 17.59
C LYS A 13 2.94 2.25 17.12
N ASP A 14 3.08 3.55 17.18
CA ASP A 14 4.30 4.25 16.80
C ASP A 14 5.48 3.88 17.70
N LYS A 15 5.30 3.86 19.02
CA LYS A 15 6.34 3.41 19.95
C LYS A 15 6.76 1.96 19.74
N LYS A 16 5.81 1.06 19.47
CA LYS A 16 6.13 -0.33 19.11
C LYS A 16 6.93 -0.41 17.80
N ALA A 17 6.57 0.41 16.81
CA ALA A 17 7.31 0.47 15.55
C ALA A 17 8.75 0.97 15.74
N GLU A 18 8.98 1.99 16.57
CA GLU A 18 10.31 2.49 16.92
C GLU A 18 11.18 1.41 17.61
N MET A 19 10.60 0.67 18.55
CA MET A 19 11.31 -0.45 19.20
C MET A 19 11.68 -1.55 18.21
N LEU A 20 10.79 -1.88 17.29
CA LEU A 20 11.05 -2.86 16.24
C LEU A 20 12.09 -2.37 15.22
N LEU A 21 12.04 -1.08 14.84
CA LEU A 21 13.06 -0.46 14.00
C LEU A 21 14.45 -0.58 14.64
N ALA A 22 14.55 -0.25 15.93
CA ALA A 22 15.81 -0.38 16.68
C ALA A 22 16.28 -1.84 16.74
N LYS A 23 15.39 -2.80 16.99
CA LYS A 23 15.69 -4.22 17.07
C LYS A 23 16.18 -4.79 15.72
N LEU A 24 15.59 -4.35 14.61
CA LEU A 24 15.91 -4.83 13.27
C LEU A 24 17.01 -4.01 12.59
N ASN A 25 17.45 -2.92 13.22
CA ASN A 25 18.55 -2.13 12.68
C ASN A 25 19.83 -2.97 12.60
N GLY A 26 20.58 -2.79 11.53
CA GLY A 26 21.83 -3.52 11.29
C GLY A 26 21.67 -4.96 10.80
N VAL A 27 20.45 -5.46 10.64
CA VAL A 27 20.20 -6.79 10.03
C VAL A 27 20.59 -6.75 8.56
N LYS A 28 21.40 -7.72 8.14
CA LYS A 28 21.94 -7.81 6.76
C LYS A 28 21.43 -9.01 5.97
N SER A 29 20.68 -9.90 6.62
CA SER A 29 20.15 -11.11 5.98
C SER A 29 18.79 -11.53 6.53
N VAL A 30 18.04 -12.29 5.73
CA VAL A 30 16.75 -12.86 6.13
C VAL A 30 16.91 -13.82 7.33
N ASN A 31 18.01 -14.55 7.39
CA ASN A 31 18.29 -15.49 8.49
C ASN A 31 18.53 -14.77 9.81
N GLU A 32 19.25 -13.65 9.79
CA GLU A 32 19.42 -12.80 10.97
C GLU A 32 18.11 -12.20 11.45
N ALA A 33 17.24 -11.76 10.51
CA ALA A 33 15.91 -11.27 10.86
C ALA A 33 15.08 -12.35 11.54
N LYS A 34 15.12 -13.58 11.01
CA LYS A 34 14.44 -14.75 11.60
C LYS A 34 14.97 -15.07 12.99
N ALA A 35 16.29 -15.02 13.21
CA ALA A 35 16.90 -15.21 14.53
C ALA A 35 16.47 -14.17 15.56
N LYS A 36 16.16 -12.94 15.12
CA LYS A 36 15.58 -11.88 15.95
C LYS A 36 14.05 -12.00 16.15
N GLY A 37 13.43 -13.10 15.66
CA GLY A 37 12.01 -13.39 15.82
C GLY A 37 11.10 -12.75 14.77
N ALA A 38 11.65 -12.36 13.61
CA ALA A 38 10.84 -11.88 12.50
C ALA A 38 10.18 -13.04 11.75
N ASN A 39 8.93 -12.84 11.34
CA ASN A 39 8.22 -13.76 10.44
C ASN A 39 8.73 -13.57 9.01
N VAL A 40 9.04 -14.66 8.34
CA VAL A 40 9.54 -14.63 6.96
C VAL A 40 8.46 -15.13 6.01
N THR A 41 8.06 -14.27 5.09
CA THR A 41 7.06 -14.57 4.05
C THR A 41 7.60 -14.18 2.68
N ALA A 42 7.30 -14.97 1.66
CA ALA A 42 7.58 -14.62 0.28
C ALA A 42 6.42 -13.78 -0.27
N VAL A 43 6.74 -12.68 -0.91
CA VAL A 43 5.77 -11.85 -1.62
C VAL A 43 6.09 -11.90 -3.11
N ASN A 44 5.15 -12.37 -3.88
CA ASN A 44 5.24 -12.40 -5.34
C ASN A 44 4.62 -11.13 -5.91
N GLN A 45 5.26 -10.54 -6.90
CA GLN A 45 4.79 -9.37 -7.64
C GLN A 45 4.56 -8.10 -6.79
N VAL A 46 5.62 -7.39 -6.56
CA VAL A 46 5.57 -6.02 -6.02
C VAL A 46 5.53 -5.03 -7.19
N THR A 47 4.45 -4.27 -7.31
CA THR A 47 4.24 -3.27 -8.37
C THR A 47 3.79 -1.94 -7.77
N PHE A 48 3.85 -0.85 -8.57
CA PHE A 48 3.24 0.41 -8.18
C PHE A 48 1.74 0.52 -8.51
N ALA A 49 1.20 -0.44 -9.29
CA ALA A 49 -0.22 -0.42 -9.64
C ALA A 49 -1.14 -0.67 -8.43
N ALA A 50 -0.64 -1.41 -7.45
CA ALA A 50 -1.32 -1.62 -6.17
C ALA A 50 -0.29 -1.72 -5.04
N PRO A 51 -0.60 -1.24 -3.83
CA PRO A 51 0.26 -1.43 -2.66
C PRO A 51 0.47 -2.91 -2.36
N VAL A 52 1.66 -3.26 -1.89
CA VAL A 52 1.95 -4.63 -1.46
C VAL A 52 1.02 -5.01 -0.31
N PHE A 53 0.29 -6.11 -0.49
CA PHE A 53 -0.50 -6.72 0.57
C PHE A 53 0.33 -7.78 1.29
N VAL A 54 0.54 -7.60 2.59
CA VAL A 54 1.27 -8.54 3.43
C VAL A 54 0.29 -9.43 4.18
N THR A 55 0.15 -10.68 3.74
CA THR A 55 -0.80 -11.65 4.32
C THR A 55 -0.59 -11.88 5.82
N ALA A 56 0.65 -11.86 6.29
CA ALA A 56 0.98 -12.05 7.70
C ALA A 56 0.43 -10.94 8.62
N THR A 57 0.25 -9.73 8.12
CA THR A 57 -0.29 -8.58 8.86
C THR A 57 -1.69 -8.19 8.42
N GLY A 58 -2.18 -8.75 7.31
CA GLY A 58 -3.47 -8.41 6.72
C GLY A 58 -3.59 -6.97 6.22
N ALA A 59 -2.48 -6.30 5.95
CA ALA A 59 -2.46 -4.89 5.61
C ALA A 59 -1.77 -4.60 4.27
N SER A 60 -2.20 -3.52 3.63
CA SER A 60 -1.55 -2.94 2.46
C SER A 60 -0.44 -1.99 2.88
N GLU A 61 0.75 -2.17 2.30
CA GLU A 61 1.98 -1.50 2.71
C GLU A 61 2.62 -0.71 1.54
N PRO A 62 2.15 0.51 1.26
CA PRO A 62 2.68 1.33 0.16
C PRO A 62 4.15 1.72 0.37
N ALA A 63 4.57 1.94 1.61
CA ALA A 63 5.97 2.25 1.93
C ALA A 63 6.91 1.12 1.54
N LEU A 64 6.46 -0.13 1.68
CA LEU A 64 7.22 -1.31 1.27
C LEU A 64 7.39 -1.38 -0.26
N SER A 65 6.35 -1.04 -1.02
CA SER A 65 6.42 -0.98 -2.49
C SER A 65 7.51 -0.01 -2.97
N GLY A 66 7.56 1.18 -2.39
CA GLY A 66 8.58 2.19 -2.69
C GLY A 66 9.99 1.72 -2.35
N ALA A 67 10.18 1.14 -1.17
CA ALA A 67 11.48 0.66 -0.71
C ALA A 67 12.00 -0.51 -1.58
N VAL A 68 11.13 -1.44 -1.96
CA VAL A 68 11.47 -2.56 -2.87
C VAL A 68 11.87 -2.04 -4.24
N ALA A 69 11.17 -1.03 -4.77
CA ALA A 69 11.50 -0.44 -6.06
C ALA A 69 12.88 0.24 -6.06
N ALA A 70 13.25 0.88 -4.94
CA ALA A 70 14.57 1.52 -4.78
C ALA A 70 15.71 0.53 -4.57
N THR A 71 15.42 -0.72 -4.22
CA THR A 71 16.43 -1.75 -3.94
C THR A 71 16.79 -2.54 -5.20
N ALA A 72 18.07 -2.78 -5.42
CA ALA A 72 18.54 -3.55 -6.56
C ALA A 72 18.26 -5.05 -6.40
N LYS A 73 18.16 -5.77 -7.53
CA LYS A 73 18.02 -7.25 -7.57
C LYS A 73 19.15 -7.93 -6.77
N GLY A 74 18.79 -8.92 -5.98
CA GLY A 74 19.71 -9.72 -5.15
C GLY A 74 20.15 -9.02 -3.87
N LYS A 75 19.78 -7.75 -3.66
CA LYS A 75 20.21 -6.98 -2.48
C LYS A 75 19.18 -7.04 -1.36
N PHE A 76 19.70 -6.97 -0.13
CA PHE A 76 18.91 -6.79 1.07
C PHE A 76 18.63 -5.28 1.28
N CYS A 77 17.54 -4.94 1.95
CA CYS A 77 17.21 -3.54 2.26
C CYS A 77 18.32 -2.89 3.09
N LYS A 78 18.55 -1.60 2.87
CA LYS A 78 19.57 -0.83 3.60
C LYS A 78 19.17 -0.55 5.06
N ALA A 79 17.89 -0.39 5.29
CA ALA A 79 17.31 -0.09 6.59
C ALA A 79 15.92 -0.74 6.71
N PRO A 80 15.45 -1.01 7.94
CA PRO A 80 14.09 -1.46 8.17
C PRO A 80 13.07 -0.39 7.71
N VAL A 81 11.97 -0.83 7.14
CA VAL A 81 10.90 0.03 6.63
C VAL A 81 9.70 -0.02 7.57
N LYS A 82 9.28 1.13 8.07
CA LYS A 82 8.03 1.27 8.81
C LYS A 82 6.86 1.25 7.83
N GLY A 83 5.98 0.29 8.00
CA GLY A 83 4.72 0.21 7.26
C GLY A 83 3.51 0.58 8.12
N ASN A 84 2.32 0.32 7.59
CA ASN A 84 1.05 0.60 8.29
C ASN A 84 0.79 -0.34 9.47
N ALA A 85 1.10 -1.63 9.30
CA ALA A 85 0.82 -2.66 10.30
C ALA A 85 2.08 -3.31 10.90
N GLY A 86 3.28 -2.91 10.45
CA GLY A 86 4.51 -3.52 10.95
C GLY A 86 5.78 -2.84 10.49
N VAL A 87 6.90 -3.44 10.90
CA VAL A 87 8.24 -3.06 10.44
C VAL A 87 8.81 -4.20 9.62
N TYR A 88 9.32 -3.86 8.45
CA TYR A 88 9.72 -4.82 7.44
C TYR A 88 11.20 -4.70 7.09
N VAL A 89 11.84 -5.83 6.93
CA VAL A 89 13.12 -5.99 6.25
C VAL A 89 12.92 -7.00 5.11
N PHE A 90 13.55 -6.79 3.98
CA PHE A 90 13.30 -7.60 2.80
C PHE A 90 14.54 -7.78 1.94
N GLN A 91 14.53 -8.83 1.14
CA GLN A 91 15.52 -9.09 0.10
C GLN A 91 14.81 -9.15 -1.25
N VAL A 92 15.33 -8.44 -2.24
CA VAL A 92 14.81 -8.48 -3.61
C VAL A 92 15.45 -9.66 -4.34
N VAL A 93 14.71 -10.74 -4.49
CA VAL A 93 15.21 -11.96 -5.17
C VAL A 93 15.27 -11.74 -6.68
N ASN A 94 14.21 -11.20 -7.26
CA ASN A 94 14.15 -10.91 -8.68
C ASN A 94 13.53 -9.54 -8.95
N LYS A 95 13.98 -8.88 -9.99
CA LYS A 95 13.44 -7.59 -10.45
C LYS A 95 13.40 -7.63 -11.97
N SER A 96 12.23 -7.54 -12.53
CA SER A 96 12.04 -7.45 -13.98
C SER A 96 11.49 -6.08 -14.33
N GLN A 97 11.97 -5.53 -15.41
CA GLN A 97 11.45 -4.30 -15.98
C GLN A 97 10.57 -4.64 -17.17
N ARG A 98 9.40 -4.03 -17.23
CA ARG A 98 8.52 -4.23 -18.38
C ARG A 98 9.21 -3.69 -19.64
N ALA A 99 9.28 -4.50 -20.68
CA ALA A 99 9.95 -4.16 -21.93
C ALA A 99 9.17 -3.11 -22.79
N ALA A 100 7.94 -2.76 -22.40
CA ALA A 100 7.12 -1.79 -23.12
C ALA A 100 7.66 -0.36 -22.92
N LYS A 101 7.85 0.35 -24.02
CA LYS A 101 8.10 1.80 -23.98
C LYS A 101 6.89 2.50 -23.34
N TYR A 102 7.15 3.51 -22.54
CA TYR A 102 6.12 4.38 -22.00
C TYR A 102 5.41 5.09 -23.15
N ASP A 103 4.11 4.88 -23.28
CA ASP A 103 3.24 5.56 -24.22
C ASP A 103 2.30 6.47 -23.43
N GLU A 104 2.62 7.77 -23.46
CA GLU A 104 1.87 8.80 -22.75
C GLU A 104 0.40 8.83 -23.16
N LYS A 105 0.12 8.68 -24.49
CA LYS A 105 -1.26 8.72 -25.00
C LYS A 105 -2.07 7.53 -24.50
N ALA A 106 -1.49 6.34 -24.51
CA ALA A 106 -2.15 5.13 -24.03
C ALA A 106 -2.43 5.21 -22.51
N GLU A 107 -1.47 5.70 -21.73
CA GLU A 107 -1.66 5.86 -20.27
C GLU A 107 -2.67 6.97 -19.94
N MET A 108 -2.65 8.09 -20.65
CA MET A 108 -3.67 9.15 -20.54
C MET A 108 -5.06 8.63 -20.85
N GLN A 109 -5.20 7.78 -21.86
CA GLN A 109 -6.49 7.20 -22.25
C GLN A 109 -7.03 6.25 -21.17
N LYS A 110 -6.18 5.43 -20.58
CA LYS A 110 -6.56 4.60 -19.42
C LYS A 110 -7.02 5.43 -18.22
N LEU A 111 -6.25 6.46 -17.87
CA LEU A 111 -6.62 7.37 -16.77
C LEU A 111 -7.95 8.07 -17.03
N ARG A 112 -8.19 8.53 -18.25
CA ARG A 112 -9.49 9.12 -18.62
C ARG A 112 -10.63 8.12 -18.47
N GLN A 113 -10.46 6.87 -18.90
CA GLN A 113 -11.49 5.83 -18.73
C GLN A 113 -11.78 5.54 -17.26
N GLN A 114 -10.73 5.43 -16.42
CA GLN A 114 -10.90 5.24 -14.99
C GLN A 114 -11.63 6.42 -14.33
N HIS A 115 -11.27 7.64 -14.69
CA HIS A 115 -11.93 8.84 -14.18
C HIS A 115 -13.38 8.95 -14.63
N MET A 116 -13.71 8.55 -15.87
CA MET A 116 -15.09 8.51 -16.35
C MET A 116 -15.96 7.51 -15.56
N GLN A 117 -15.40 6.33 -15.21
CA GLN A 117 -16.10 5.36 -14.37
C GLN A 117 -16.35 5.91 -12.97
N MET A 118 -15.34 6.58 -12.37
CA MET A 118 -15.50 7.25 -11.08
C MET A 118 -16.51 8.39 -11.14
N ALA A 119 -16.52 9.18 -12.23
CA ALA A 119 -17.48 10.28 -12.42
C ALA A 119 -18.93 9.79 -12.50
N GLY A 120 -19.18 8.62 -13.10
CA GLY A 120 -20.51 7.99 -13.11
C GLY A 120 -21.03 7.69 -11.71
N ASN A 121 -20.17 7.15 -10.84
CA ASN A 121 -20.51 6.90 -9.43
C ASN A 121 -20.74 8.20 -8.66
N PHE A 122 -19.94 9.23 -8.92
CA PHE A 122 -20.08 10.54 -8.28
C PHE A 122 -21.42 11.23 -8.64
N MET A 123 -21.88 11.11 -9.87
CA MET A 123 -23.19 11.63 -10.26
C MET A 123 -24.33 10.95 -9.52
N ASN A 124 -24.28 9.62 -9.35
CA ASN A 124 -25.27 8.90 -8.54
C ASN A 124 -25.28 9.36 -7.08
N GLU A 125 -24.12 9.55 -6.48
CA GLU A 125 -23.99 10.11 -5.13
C GLU A 125 -24.59 11.51 -5.03
N LEU A 126 -24.39 12.37 -6.03
CA LEU A 126 -24.99 13.71 -6.09
C LEU A 126 -26.51 13.64 -6.20
N TYR A 127 -27.08 12.75 -7.01
CA TYR A 127 -28.53 12.53 -7.11
C TYR A 127 -29.12 12.12 -5.77
N ILE A 128 -28.49 11.15 -5.09
CA ILE A 128 -28.95 10.69 -3.76
C ILE A 128 -28.86 11.82 -2.73
N LYS A 129 -27.75 12.54 -2.70
CA LYS A 129 -27.50 13.62 -1.73
C LYS A 129 -28.42 14.83 -1.96
N ALA A 130 -28.70 15.14 -3.21
CA ALA A 130 -29.63 16.22 -3.60
C ALA A 130 -31.10 15.81 -3.46
N LYS A 131 -31.40 14.55 -3.09
CA LYS A 131 -32.78 14.02 -2.96
C LYS A 131 -33.61 14.29 -4.22
N VAL A 132 -33.01 14.09 -5.39
CA VAL A 132 -33.71 14.29 -6.66
C VAL A 132 -34.83 13.26 -6.78
N VAL A 133 -36.06 13.73 -6.94
CA VAL A 133 -37.25 12.91 -7.15
C VAL A 133 -37.67 13.05 -8.61
N ASP A 134 -37.73 11.92 -9.30
CA ASP A 134 -38.21 11.88 -10.67
C ASP A 134 -39.76 11.76 -10.67
N ASN A 135 -40.41 12.85 -10.97
CA ASN A 135 -41.88 12.96 -11.02
C ASN A 135 -42.43 12.81 -12.43
N ARG A 136 -41.63 12.46 -13.43
CA ARG A 136 -42.08 12.33 -14.83
C ARG A 136 -43.25 11.36 -14.99
N TYR A 137 -43.30 10.30 -14.19
CA TYR A 137 -44.39 9.31 -14.19
C TYR A 137 -45.78 9.91 -13.85
N LEU A 138 -45.84 11.13 -13.30
CA LEU A 138 -47.11 11.83 -13.03
C LEU A 138 -47.69 12.54 -14.27
N PHE A 139 -46.88 12.66 -15.33
CA PHE A 139 -47.25 13.44 -16.53
C PHE A 139 -47.31 12.58 -17.80
N PHE A 140 -46.88 11.31 -17.74
CA PHE A 140 -46.87 10.38 -18.87
C PHE A 140 -47.47 9.01 -18.50
#